data_5d5dc386ec35114438e2a9544ed46a19
#
_entry.id   5d5dc386ec35114438e2a9544ed46a19
#
_cell.length_a   1.000
_cell.length_b   1.000
_cell.length_c   1.000
_cell.angle_alpha   90.00
_cell.angle_beta   90.00
_cell.angle_gamma   90.00
#
_symmetry.space_group_name_H-M   'P 1'
#
loop_
_entity.id
_entity.type
_entity.pdbx_description
1 polymer ?
#
loop_
_entity_poly.entity_id
_entity_poly.type
_entity_poly.pdbx_seq_one_letter_code
_entity_poly.pdbx_strand_id
1 'polypeptide(L)'
;MEGTFKIIIADERHTVFAETISKEMESSAKQRGTGIAKRTPKYIQEKMLEGKAVVALTASDSWAGFCYVETWSHGKYVANSGLIVSPEFRKSGLARDIKKKVLELSTTKYPDAKLFGLTTGLAVMKINSDLGYEPVTYSELTDDEEFWKGCRSCVNFEILQSKDRKNCLCTAMLYDPKEKAEVTVNSETQEQKPKLGPSIKQVFSALFLLNL
;
A
#
# COMPACT_ATOMS: atom_id res chain seq x y z
N MET A 1 24.96 7.48 -1.36
CA MET A 1 24.98 7.36 0.11
C MET A 1 23.68 6.71 0.52
N GLU A 2 23.72 5.46 0.97
CA GLU A 2 22.56 4.81 1.60
C GLU A 2 22.34 5.47 2.95
N GLY A 3 21.41 6.40 3.00
CA GLY A 3 21.03 7.06 4.25
C GLY A 3 20.21 6.11 5.10
N THR A 4 20.62 5.85 6.32
CA THR A 4 19.80 5.16 7.30
C THR A 4 18.63 6.06 7.70
N PHE A 5 17.40 5.65 7.37
CA PHE A 5 16.19 6.38 7.74
C PHE A 5 15.52 5.75 8.96
N LYS A 6 15.01 6.58 9.85
CA LYS A 6 14.07 6.16 10.91
C LYS A 6 12.65 6.23 10.35
N ILE A 7 11.94 5.11 10.29
CA ILE A 7 10.56 5.05 9.80
C ILE A 7 9.66 4.65 10.95
N ILE A 8 8.88 5.59 11.44
CA ILE A 8 8.14 5.50 12.68
C ILE A 8 6.68 5.95 12.53
N ILE A 9 5.84 5.52 13.45
CA ILE A 9 4.49 6.08 13.58
C ILE A 9 4.63 7.51 14.07
N ALA A 10 3.99 8.43 13.36
CA ALA A 10 4.03 9.85 13.69
C ALA A 10 3.22 10.16 14.95
N ASP A 11 3.68 11.14 15.70
CA ASP A 11 3.04 11.68 16.90
C ASP A 11 3.13 13.23 16.92
N GLU A 12 2.81 13.84 18.04
CA GLU A 12 2.80 15.29 18.23
C GLU A 12 4.12 15.97 17.83
N ARG A 13 5.27 15.35 18.11
CA ARG A 13 6.61 15.89 17.82
C ARG A 13 6.84 16.10 16.31
N HIS A 14 6.12 15.37 15.47
CA HIS A 14 6.26 15.38 14.02
C HIS A 14 5.33 16.37 13.32
N THR A 15 4.41 17.00 14.07
CA THR A 15 3.43 17.96 13.52
C THR A 15 4.08 19.19 12.90
N VAL A 16 5.31 19.51 13.29
CA VAL A 16 6.14 20.58 12.71
C VAL A 16 6.43 20.39 11.22
N PHE A 17 6.38 19.15 10.72
CA PHE A 17 6.61 18.84 9.30
C PHE A 17 5.36 18.97 8.42
N ALA A 18 4.19 19.18 9.00
CA ALA A 18 2.92 19.12 8.27
C ALA A 18 2.84 20.13 7.12
N GLU A 19 3.38 21.35 7.31
CA GLU A 19 3.40 22.36 6.27
C GLU A 19 4.32 21.97 5.11
N THR A 20 5.52 21.47 5.41
CA THR A 20 6.49 20.98 4.42
C THR A 20 5.90 19.82 3.62
N ILE A 21 5.26 18.86 4.31
CA ILE A 21 4.60 17.71 3.68
C ILE A 21 3.48 18.16 2.75
N SER A 22 2.61 19.07 3.20
CA SER A 22 1.50 19.60 2.39
C SER A 22 2.00 20.29 1.12
N LYS A 23 3.00 21.15 1.24
CA LYS A 23 3.62 21.85 0.10
C LYS A 23 4.26 20.88 -0.90
N GLU A 24 4.99 19.87 -0.39
CA GLU A 24 5.63 18.88 -1.25
C GLU A 24 4.60 18.00 -1.97
N MET A 25 3.53 17.60 -1.30
CA MET A 25 2.42 16.87 -1.95
C MET A 25 1.84 17.68 -3.12
N GLU A 26 1.55 18.96 -2.92
CA GLU A 26 0.99 19.84 -3.96
C GLU A 26 1.97 20.05 -5.11
N SER A 27 3.23 20.38 -4.81
CA SER A 27 4.30 20.57 -5.80
C SER A 27 4.52 19.33 -6.65
N SER A 28 4.64 18.18 -6.02
CA SER A 28 4.84 16.90 -6.69
C SER A 28 3.66 16.47 -7.57
N ALA A 29 2.43 16.76 -7.14
CA ALA A 29 1.24 16.48 -7.94
C ALA A 29 1.21 17.35 -9.20
N LYS A 30 1.49 18.65 -9.05
CA LYS A 30 1.55 19.60 -10.14
C LYS A 30 2.61 19.21 -11.18
N GLN A 31 3.81 18.85 -10.73
CA GLN A 31 4.91 18.43 -11.62
C GLN A 31 4.57 17.17 -12.44
N ARG A 32 3.83 16.22 -11.86
CA ARG A 32 3.43 15.00 -12.55
C ARG A 32 2.19 15.13 -13.42
N GLY A 33 1.49 16.26 -13.37
CA GLY A 33 0.20 16.43 -14.05
C GLY A 33 -0.87 15.46 -13.53
N THR A 34 -0.68 14.91 -12.33
CA THR A 34 -1.59 13.93 -11.72
C THR A 34 -2.38 14.56 -10.58
N GLY A 35 -3.63 14.13 -10.42
CA GLY A 35 -4.39 14.53 -9.25
C GLY A 35 -3.83 13.90 -7.98
N ILE A 36 -3.62 14.74 -6.99
CA ILE A 36 -3.58 14.28 -5.60
C ILE A 36 -4.62 15.12 -4.86
N ALA A 37 -5.41 14.52 -4.01
CA ALA A 37 -6.36 15.28 -3.21
C ALA A 37 -5.58 16.25 -2.32
N LYS A 38 -5.95 17.52 -2.34
CA LYS A 38 -5.30 18.55 -1.50
C LYS A 38 -5.46 18.20 -0.04
N ARG A 39 -4.38 18.30 0.72
CA ARG A 39 -4.35 18.06 2.16
C ARG A 39 -3.77 19.28 2.86
N THR A 40 -4.57 19.87 3.76
CA THR A 40 -4.11 21.02 4.55
C THR A 40 -3.09 20.58 5.60
N PRO A 41 -2.18 21.45 6.05
CA PRO A 41 -1.29 21.12 7.16
C PRO A 41 -2.05 20.64 8.40
N LYS A 42 -3.16 21.26 8.75
CA LYS A 42 -4.03 20.86 9.86
C LYS A 42 -4.49 19.41 9.73
N TYR A 43 -4.97 19.02 8.54
CA TYR A 43 -5.39 17.65 8.27
C TYR A 43 -4.25 16.63 8.46
N ILE A 44 -3.04 16.99 8.01
CA ILE A 44 -1.85 16.13 8.18
C ILE A 44 -1.49 16.00 9.66
N GLN A 45 -1.55 17.10 10.43
CA GLN A 45 -1.35 17.10 11.89
C GLN A 45 -2.36 16.18 12.58
N GLU A 46 -3.64 16.26 12.24
CA GLU A 46 -4.68 15.40 12.80
C GLU A 46 -4.34 13.91 12.60
N LYS A 47 -3.88 13.51 11.38
CA LYS A 47 -3.44 12.13 11.13
C LYS A 47 -2.24 11.70 11.98
N MET A 48 -1.31 12.60 12.25
CA MET A 48 -0.17 12.34 13.14
C MET A 48 -0.63 12.17 14.58
N LEU A 49 -1.46 13.06 15.09
CA LEU A 49 -1.99 13.03 16.46
C LEU A 49 -2.86 11.80 16.73
N GLU A 50 -3.60 11.33 15.72
CA GLU A 50 -4.39 10.11 15.81
C GLU A 50 -3.54 8.81 15.73
N GLY A 51 -2.21 8.92 15.56
CA GLY A 51 -1.35 7.78 15.31
C GLY A 51 -1.74 7.00 14.04
N LYS A 52 -2.24 7.69 13.03
CA LYS A 52 -2.64 7.17 11.73
C LYS A 52 -1.69 7.60 10.61
N ALA A 53 -0.49 8.00 10.95
CA ALA A 53 0.52 8.42 9.99
C ALA A 53 1.86 7.77 10.28
N VAL A 54 2.65 7.62 9.22
CA VAL A 54 4.05 7.18 9.25
C VAL A 54 4.91 8.31 8.72
N VAL A 55 5.98 8.62 9.44
CA VAL A 55 6.98 9.59 9.03
C VAL A 55 8.34 8.90 8.89
N ALA A 56 9.07 9.27 7.87
CA ALA A 56 10.47 8.90 7.69
C ALA A 56 11.36 10.11 7.97
N LEU A 57 12.38 9.91 8.79
CA LEU A 57 13.34 10.92 9.20
C LEU A 57 14.75 10.48 8.81
N THR A 58 15.61 11.44 8.53
CA THR A 58 17.07 11.21 8.38
C THR A 58 17.71 10.96 9.76
N ALA A 59 18.99 10.63 9.77
CA ALA A 59 19.76 10.50 11.01
C ALA A 59 19.82 11.82 11.82
N SER A 60 19.67 12.97 11.17
CA SER A 60 19.62 14.30 11.79
C SER A 60 18.18 14.75 12.09
N ASP A 61 17.23 13.83 12.16
CA ASP A 61 15.80 14.06 12.43
C ASP A 61 15.11 15.04 11.45
N SER A 62 15.66 15.22 10.25
CA SER A 62 15.00 15.98 9.17
C SER A 62 13.96 15.12 8.46
N TRP A 63 12.87 15.73 7.99
CA TRP A 63 11.83 15.02 7.26
C TRP A 63 12.35 14.45 5.93
N ALA A 64 12.06 13.18 5.69
CA ALA A 64 12.44 12.47 4.46
C ALA A 64 11.23 11.90 3.69
N GLY A 65 10.14 11.57 4.38
CA GLY A 65 8.96 11.03 3.72
C GLY A 65 7.77 10.85 4.66
N PHE A 66 6.58 10.55 4.08
CA PHE A 66 5.33 10.48 4.82
C PHE A 66 4.30 9.61 4.10
N CYS A 67 3.43 8.98 4.87
CA CYS A 67 2.22 8.30 4.40
C CYS A 67 1.22 8.25 5.56
N TYR A 68 -0.09 8.19 5.27
CA TYR A 68 -1.10 8.12 6.32
C TYR A 68 -2.23 7.15 5.98
N VAL A 69 -3.02 6.82 7.00
CA VAL A 69 -4.15 5.89 6.96
C VAL A 69 -5.46 6.65 6.97
N GLU A 70 -6.34 6.31 6.06
CA GLU A 70 -7.74 6.72 6.02
C GLU A 70 -8.65 5.54 6.22
N THR A 71 -9.84 5.78 6.78
CA THR A 71 -10.81 4.73 7.03
C THR A 71 -12.21 5.15 6.60
N TRP A 72 -12.98 4.20 6.05
CA TRP A 72 -14.37 4.38 5.64
C TRP A 72 -15.21 3.20 6.08
N SER A 73 -16.53 3.37 6.03
CA SER A 73 -17.50 2.33 6.36
C SER A 73 -17.23 1.69 7.72
N HIS A 74 -17.01 2.54 8.75
CA HIS A 74 -16.68 2.10 10.12
C HIS A 74 -15.44 1.20 10.22
N GLY A 75 -14.42 1.47 9.42
CA GLY A 75 -13.16 0.73 9.44
C GLY A 75 -13.16 -0.57 8.62
N LYS A 76 -14.20 -0.86 7.85
CA LYS A 76 -14.19 -2.00 6.92
C LYS A 76 -13.22 -1.81 5.76
N TYR A 77 -13.00 -0.57 5.37
CA TYR A 77 -12.10 -0.17 4.29
C TYR A 77 -11.06 0.81 4.78
N VAL A 78 -9.82 0.57 4.39
CA VAL A 78 -8.66 1.37 4.79
C VAL A 78 -7.87 1.72 3.54
N ALA A 79 -7.47 2.98 3.39
CA ALA A 79 -6.52 3.37 2.36
C ALA A 79 -5.22 3.88 2.95
N ASN A 80 -4.11 3.45 2.36
CA ASN A 80 -2.80 4.03 2.60
C ASN A 80 -2.58 5.18 1.62
N SER A 81 -2.81 6.39 2.09
CA SER A 81 -2.90 7.61 1.29
C SER A 81 -1.70 8.54 1.49
N GLY A 82 -1.50 9.44 0.53
CA GLY A 82 -0.56 10.54 0.65
C GLY A 82 0.91 10.14 0.73
N LEU A 83 1.30 9.01 0.12
CA LEU A 83 2.71 8.63 0.03
C LEU A 83 3.52 9.71 -0.67
N ILE A 84 4.46 10.29 0.05
CA ILE A 84 5.37 11.29 -0.47
C ILE A 84 6.77 11.09 0.09
N VAL A 85 7.78 11.26 -0.74
CA VAL A 85 9.20 11.24 -0.38
C VAL A 85 9.81 12.56 -0.81
N SER A 86 10.58 13.18 0.08
CA SER A 86 11.34 14.39 -0.24
C SER A 86 12.19 14.18 -1.49
N PRO A 87 12.26 15.16 -2.40
CA PRO A 87 13.01 15.05 -3.65
C PRO A 87 14.41 14.51 -3.50
N GLU A 88 15.11 14.92 -2.44
CA GLU A 88 16.48 14.53 -2.14
C GLU A 88 16.67 13.02 -1.91
N PHE A 89 15.62 12.35 -1.39
CA PHE A 89 15.67 10.94 -1.00
C PHE A 89 14.89 10.01 -1.93
N ARG A 90 14.47 10.52 -3.10
CA ARG A 90 13.83 9.68 -4.11
C ARG A 90 14.82 8.68 -4.72
N LYS A 91 14.30 7.54 -5.18
CA LYS A 91 15.07 6.42 -5.76
C LYS A 91 16.01 5.71 -4.76
N SER A 92 15.90 5.96 -3.45
CA SER A 92 16.63 5.28 -2.36
C SER A 92 15.96 4.03 -1.82
N GLY A 93 14.77 3.66 -2.32
CA GLY A 93 13.95 2.59 -1.71
C GLY A 93 13.00 3.07 -0.61
N LEU A 94 13.17 4.29 -0.07
CA LEU A 94 12.42 4.82 1.06
C LEU A 94 10.90 4.74 0.91
N ALA A 95 10.37 4.93 -0.31
CA ALA A 95 8.92 4.81 -0.57
C ALA A 95 8.39 3.41 -0.24
N ARG A 96 9.17 2.35 -0.54
CA ARG A 96 8.84 0.95 -0.22
C ARG A 96 8.81 0.74 1.29
N ASP A 97 9.80 1.24 2.00
CA ASP A 97 9.91 1.07 3.44
C ASP A 97 8.80 1.80 4.20
N ILE A 98 8.45 3.02 3.76
CA ILE A 98 7.27 3.75 4.27
C ILE A 98 5.99 2.96 4.00
N LYS A 99 5.83 2.41 2.78
CA LYS A 99 4.64 1.61 2.43
C LYS A 99 4.55 0.33 3.26
N LYS A 100 5.67 -0.35 3.51
CA LYS A 100 5.71 -1.51 4.40
C LYS A 100 5.26 -1.13 5.82
N LYS A 101 5.78 -0.02 6.36
CA LYS A 101 5.44 0.43 7.71
C LYS A 101 3.98 0.87 7.85
N VAL A 102 3.43 1.56 6.84
CA VAL A 102 2.01 1.96 6.88
C VAL A 102 1.06 0.77 6.66
N LEU A 103 1.47 -0.25 5.91
CA LEU A 103 0.74 -1.51 5.80
C LEU A 103 0.68 -2.23 7.15
N GLU A 104 1.81 -2.37 7.83
CA GLU A 104 1.89 -2.91 9.19
C GLU A 104 0.99 -2.15 10.17
N LEU A 105 1.04 -0.81 10.16
CA LEU A 105 0.17 0.03 10.97
C LEU A 105 -1.31 -0.23 10.67
N SER A 106 -1.67 -0.34 9.40
CA SER A 106 -3.05 -0.56 8.96
C SER A 106 -3.58 -1.92 9.37
N THR A 107 -2.82 -2.99 9.16
CA THR A 107 -3.22 -4.36 9.53
C THR A 107 -3.28 -4.56 11.05
N THR A 108 -2.43 -3.87 11.81
CA THR A 108 -2.46 -3.89 13.27
C THR A 108 -3.69 -3.16 13.83
N LYS A 109 -4.01 -1.98 13.28
CA LYS A 109 -5.16 -1.18 13.77
C LYS A 109 -6.51 -1.70 13.25
N TYR A 110 -6.53 -2.31 12.08
CA TYR A 110 -7.74 -2.73 11.36
C TYR A 110 -7.54 -4.13 10.75
N PRO A 111 -7.43 -5.18 11.57
CA PRO A 111 -7.01 -6.52 11.12
C PRO A 111 -7.99 -7.17 10.13
N ASP A 112 -9.27 -6.79 10.18
CA ASP A 112 -10.32 -7.33 9.30
C ASP A 112 -10.64 -6.45 8.10
N ALA A 113 -9.97 -5.30 7.97
CA ALA A 113 -10.26 -4.33 6.92
C ALA A 113 -9.65 -4.73 5.58
N LYS A 114 -10.37 -4.46 4.50
CA LYS A 114 -9.80 -4.43 3.16
C LYS A 114 -8.96 -3.16 3.00
N LEU A 115 -7.68 -3.33 2.64
CA LEU A 115 -6.77 -2.21 2.44
C LEU A 115 -6.64 -1.92 0.95
N PHE A 116 -6.79 -0.67 0.54
CA PHE A 116 -6.70 -0.32 -0.86
C PHE A 116 -5.87 0.95 -1.11
N GLY A 117 -5.51 1.16 -2.36
CA GLY A 117 -4.83 2.34 -2.84
C GLY A 117 -5.20 2.65 -4.28
N LEU A 118 -5.34 3.95 -4.58
CA LEU A 118 -5.52 4.45 -5.93
C LEU A 118 -4.25 5.16 -6.37
N THR A 119 -3.69 4.77 -7.51
CA THR A 119 -2.46 5.38 -8.01
C THR A 119 -2.40 5.42 -9.53
N THR A 120 -1.80 6.49 -10.08
CA THR A 120 -1.41 6.59 -11.49
C THR A 120 0.07 6.25 -11.70
N GLY A 121 0.82 6.02 -10.63
CA GLY A 121 2.27 5.85 -10.66
C GLY A 121 2.72 4.40 -10.74
N LEU A 122 3.35 3.98 -11.83
CA LEU A 122 3.89 2.62 -12.01
C LEU A 122 4.81 2.19 -10.86
N ALA A 123 5.64 3.10 -10.33
CA ALA A 123 6.52 2.78 -9.20
C ALA A 123 5.73 2.41 -7.94
N VAL A 124 4.61 3.10 -7.66
CA VAL A 124 3.73 2.80 -6.53
C VAL A 124 2.96 1.50 -6.77
N MET A 125 2.52 1.24 -8.01
CA MET A 125 1.89 -0.05 -8.36
C MET A 125 2.83 -1.21 -8.07
N LYS A 126 4.10 -1.14 -8.50
CA LYS A 126 5.11 -2.17 -8.22
C LYS A 126 5.32 -2.38 -6.72
N ILE A 127 5.47 -1.30 -5.95
CA ILE A 127 5.61 -1.39 -4.49
C ILE A 127 4.39 -2.06 -3.86
N ASN A 128 3.18 -1.68 -4.28
CA ASN A 128 1.95 -2.29 -3.78
C ASN A 128 1.88 -3.78 -4.12
N SER A 129 2.18 -4.17 -5.38
CA SER A 129 2.20 -5.59 -5.77
C SER A 129 3.21 -6.40 -4.97
N ASP A 130 4.42 -5.87 -4.75
CA ASP A 130 5.44 -6.53 -3.92
C ASP A 130 5.02 -6.68 -2.44
N LEU A 131 4.10 -5.85 -1.98
CA LEU A 131 3.50 -5.92 -0.64
C LEU A 131 2.22 -6.77 -0.59
N GLY A 132 1.85 -7.41 -1.70
CA GLY A 132 0.73 -8.31 -1.79
C GLY A 132 -0.62 -7.66 -2.15
N TYR A 133 -0.63 -6.39 -2.57
CA TYR A 133 -1.82 -5.80 -3.18
C TYR A 133 -2.00 -6.33 -4.60
N GLU A 134 -3.25 -6.54 -4.99
CA GLU A 134 -3.61 -6.97 -6.33
C GLU A 134 -4.43 -5.90 -7.07
N PRO A 135 -4.24 -5.72 -8.38
CA PRO A 135 -5.10 -4.84 -9.16
C PRO A 135 -6.53 -5.34 -9.15
N VAL A 136 -7.48 -4.43 -8.91
CA VAL A 136 -8.91 -4.76 -8.86
C VAL A 136 -9.72 -3.74 -9.66
N THR A 137 -10.96 -4.08 -9.95
CA THR A 137 -11.92 -3.13 -10.51
C THR A 137 -12.41 -2.16 -9.44
N TYR A 138 -12.94 -1.03 -9.85
CA TYR A 138 -13.47 -0.02 -8.91
C TYR A 138 -14.68 -0.51 -8.12
N SER A 139 -15.40 -1.51 -8.63
CA SER A 139 -16.51 -2.16 -7.94
C SER A 139 -16.10 -2.95 -6.70
N GLU A 140 -14.82 -3.30 -6.57
CA GLU A 140 -14.27 -3.96 -5.38
C GLU A 140 -13.94 -2.97 -4.25
N LEU A 141 -13.99 -1.67 -4.54
CA LEU A 141 -13.75 -0.62 -3.56
C LEU A 141 -15.02 -0.33 -2.75
N THR A 142 -14.90 0.60 -1.82
CA THR A 142 -16.02 1.01 -0.96
C THR A 142 -17.08 1.81 -1.71
N ASP A 143 -18.35 1.63 -1.33
CA ASP A 143 -19.48 2.47 -1.77
C ASP A 143 -19.63 3.73 -0.91
N ASP A 144 -18.76 3.95 0.06
CA ASP A 144 -18.81 5.09 0.98
C ASP A 144 -18.63 6.42 0.24
N GLU A 145 -19.67 7.26 0.28
CA GLU A 145 -19.70 8.55 -0.39
C GLU A 145 -18.56 9.50 0.07
N GLU A 146 -18.12 9.40 1.33
CA GLU A 146 -17.03 10.22 1.85
C GLU A 146 -15.70 9.88 1.18
N PHE A 147 -15.48 8.62 0.83
CA PHE A 147 -14.32 8.24 0.03
C PHE A 147 -14.34 8.94 -1.34
N TRP A 148 -15.47 8.85 -2.05
CA TRP A 148 -15.59 9.40 -3.41
C TRP A 148 -15.57 10.93 -3.43
N LYS A 149 -16.00 11.60 -2.35
CA LYS A 149 -15.83 13.05 -2.19
C LYS A 149 -14.35 13.47 -2.24
N GLY A 150 -13.45 12.62 -1.76
CA GLY A 150 -12.00 12.86 -1.84
C GLY A 150 -11.47 13.03 -3.26
N CYS A 151 -12.14 12.44 -4.25
CA CYS A 151 -11.76 12.58 -5.67
C CYS A 151 -12.20 13.90 -6.30
N ARG A 152 -13.09 14.68 -5.69
CA ARG A 152 -13.64 15.92 -6.27
C ARG A 152 -12.59 16.99 -6.57
N SER A 153 -11.49 17.01 -5.81
CA SER A 153 -10.38 17.94 -6.04
C SER A 153 -9.33 17.43 -7.03
N CYS A 154 -9.54 16.25 -7.60
CA CYS A 154 -8.62 15.62 -8.53
C CYS A 154 -8.86 16.11 -9.96
N VAL A 155 -7.81 16.35 -10.74
CA VAL A 155 -7.89 16.71 -12.17
C VAL A 155 -8.61 15.67 -13.02
N ASN A 156 -8.70 14.42 -12.56
CA ASN A 156 -9.35 13.31 -13.25
C ASN A 156 -10.80 13.10 -12.79
N PHE A 157 -11.37 14.02 -12.01
CA PHE A 157 -12.71 13.80 -11.44
C PHE A 157 -13.80 13.66 -12.50
N GLU A 158 -13.73 14.43 -13.57
CA GLU A 158 -14.69 14.35 -14.69
C GLU A 158 -14.68 12.96 -15.35
N ILE A 159 -13.51 12.35 -15.48
CA ILE A 159 -13.37 10.97 -16.01
C ILE A 159 -14.07 9.99 -15.10
N LEU A 160 -13.80 10.07 -13.79
CA LEU A 160 -14.44 9.22 -12.80
C LEU A 160 -15.97 9.36 -12.82
N GLN A 161 -16.46 10.60 -12.89
CA GLN A 161 -17.87 10.92 -12.91
C GLN A 161 -18.55 10.42 -14.19
N SER A 162 -17.93 10.59 -15.37
CA SER A 162 -18.46 10.13 -16.66
C SER A 162 -18.59 8.61 -16.77
N LYS A 163 -17.94 7.86 -15.87
CA LYS A 163 -17.95 6.39 -15.78
C LYS A 163 -18.72 5.88 -14.55
N ASP A 164 -19.58 6.69 -13.95
CA ASP A 164 -20.34 6.33 -12.74
C ASP A 164 -19.46 5.69 -11.65
N ARG A 165 -18.26 6.22 -11.46
CA ARG A 165 -17.23 5.74 -10.51
C ARG A 165 -16.72 4.31 -10.79
N LYS A 166 -17.01 3.73 -11.95
CA LYS A 166 -16.59 2.36 -12.31
C LYS A 166 -15.19 2.32 -12.91
N ASN A 167 -14.62 3.47 -13.30
CA ASN A 167 -13.27 3.57 -13.89
C ASN A 167 -12.71 4.98 -13.78
N CYS A 168 -11.37 5.08 -13.71
CA CYS A 168 -10.62 6.32 -13.76
C CYS A 168 -9.20 6.03 -14.29
N LEU A 169 -8.34 7.06 -14.40
CA LEU A 169 -6.93 6.89 -14.77
C LEU A 169 -6.08 6.29 -13.64
N CYS A 170 -6.59 6.24 -12.41
CA CYS A 170 -5.92 5.55 -11.32
C CYS A 170 -6.14 4.04 -11.45
N THR A 171 -5.12 3.25 -11.14
CA THR A 171 -5.27 1.82 -10.88
C THR A 171 -5.71 1.63 -9.45
N ALA A 172 -6.80 0.89 -9.25
CA ALA A 172 -7.22 0.42 -7.93
C ALA A 172 -6.43 -0.84 -7.58
N MET A 173 -5.89 -0.88 -6.36
CA MET A 173 -5.15 -2.02 -5.83
C MET A 173 -5.66 -2.36 -4.45
N LEU A 174 -5.95 -3.63 -4.20
CA LEU A 174 -6.56 -4.13 -2.98
C LEU A 174 -5.64 -5.16 -2.30
N TYR A 175 -5.57 -5.09 -0.98
CA TYR A 175 -4.99 -6.09 -0.12
C TYR A 175 -6.09 -6.58 0.84
N ASP A 176 -6.47 -7.86 0.74
CA ASP A 176 -7.42 -8.50 1.66
C ASP A 176 -6.64 -9.39 2.64
N PRO A 177 -6.57 -9.04 3.94
CA PRO A 177 -5.86 -9.86 4.91
C PRO A 177 -6.40 -11.29 5.02
N LYS A 178 -7.70 -11.49 4.81
CA LYS A 178 -8.33 -12.82 4.93
C LYS A 178 -7.90 -13.74 3.79
N GLU A 179 -7.92 -13.25 2.56
CA GLU A 179 -7.44 -14.02 1.41
C GLU A 179 -5.95 -14.39 1.54
N LYS A 180 -5.13 -13.47 2.06
CA LYS A 180 -3.71 -13.75 2.30
C LYS A 180 -3.48 -14.80 3.37
N ALA A 181 -4.27 -14.80 4.44
CA ALA A 181 -4.20 -15.83 5.48
C ALA A 181 -4.58 -17.22 4.93
N GLU A 182 -5.63 -17.32 4.11
CA GLU A 182 -6.08 -18.58 3.49
C GLU A 182 -5.03 -19.15 2.53
N VAL A 183 -4.37 -18.32 1.73
CA VAL A 183 -3.29 -18.74 0.83
C VAL A 183 -2.10 -19.31 1.62
N THR A 184 -1.74 -18.69 2.73
CA THR A 184 -0.63 -19.15 3.58
C THR A 184 -0.94 -20.51 4.19
N VAL A 185 -2.15 -20.73 4.74
CA VAL A 185 -2.58 -22.00 5.32
C VAL A 185 -2.59 -23.11 4.26
N ASN A 186 -3.08 -22.81 3.06
CA ASN A 186 -3.14 -23.79 1.97
C ASN A 186 -1.74 -24.17 1.45
N SER A 187 -0.79 -23.25 1.41
CA SER A 187 0.59 -23.53 1.00
C SER A 187 1.32 -24.42 2.03
N GLU A 188 1.18 -24.16 3.31
CA GLU A 188 1.76 -24.99 4.38
C GLU A 188 1.17 -26.40 4.40
N THR A 189 -0.13 -26.53 4.10
CA THR A 189 -0.81 -27.84 4.03
C THR A 189 -0.37 -28.67 2.81
N GLN A 190 0.05 -28.02 1.72
CA GLN A 190 0.57 -28.72 0.54
C GLN A 190 2.01 -29.17 0.70
N GLU A 191 2.86 -28.46 1.44
CA GLU A 191 4.23 -28.88 1.74
C GLU A 191 4.29 -30.07 2.71
N GLN A 192 3.26 -30.28 3.53
CA GLN A 192 3.16 -31.39 4.47
C GLN A 192 2.62 -32.71 3.87
N LYS A 193 2.23 -32.72 2.58
CA LYS A 193 1.89 -34.00 1.94
C LYS A 193 3.15 -34.85 1.79
N PRO A 194 3.19 -36.07 2.35
CA PRO A 194 4.35 -36.96 2.23
C PRO A 194 4.60 -37.18 0.73
N LYS A 195 5.85 -36.99 0.30
CA LYS A 195 6.27 -37.36 -1.05
C LYS A 195 5.96 -38.83 -1.19
N LEU A 196 4.98 -39.22 -1.99
CA LEU A 196 4.74 -40.61 -2.34
C LEU A 196 6.06 -41.19 -2.83
N GLY A 197 6.48 -42.30 -2.25
CA GLY A 197 7.65 -43.03 -2.67
C GLY A 197 7.55 -43.41 -4.16
N PRO A 198 8.66 -43.85 -4.78
CA PRO A 198 8.72 -44.09 -6.21
C PRO A 198 7.55 -44.96 -6.66
N SER A 199 6.88 -44.54 -7.72
CA SER A 199 5.72 -45.24 -8.26
C SER A 199 6.09 -46.67 -8.62
N ILE A 200 5.15 -47.63 -8.41
CA ILE A 200 5.32 -49.06 -8.71
C ILE A 200 5.95 -49.29 -10.10
N LYS A 201 5.71 -48.42 -11.08
CA LYS A 201 6.36 -48.45 -12.40
C LYS A 201 7.87 -48.23 -12.37
N GLN A 202 8.40 -47.44 -11.45
CA GLN A 202 9.84 -47.17 -11.31
C GLN A 202 10.55 -48.34 -10.61
N VAL A 203 9.86 -49.03 -9.71
CA VAL A 203 10.42 -50.22 -9.03
C VAL A 203 10.55 -51.38 -10.02
N PHE A 204 9.59 -51.60 -10.90
CA PHE A 204 9.66 -52.65 -11.93
C PHE A 204 10.74 -52.40 -12.99
N SER A 205 11.04 -51.17 -13.34
CA SER A 205 12.10 -50.83 -14.29
C SER A 205 13.51 -51.12 -13.73
N ALA A 206 13.70 -50.94 -12.43
CA ALA A 206 14.99 -51.24 -11.77
C ALA A 206 15.25 -52.73 -11.62
N LEU A 207 14.20 -53.56 -11.49
CA LEU A 207 14.30 -55.01 -11.41
C LEU A 207 14.59 -55.67 -12.77
N PHE A 208 14.25 -55.03 -13.88
CA PHE A 208 14.51 -55.58 -15.21
C PHE A 208 15.95 -55.37 -15.70
N LEU A 209 16.71 -54.44 -15.07
CA LEU A 209 18.11 -54.14 -15.43
C LEU A 209 19.13 -54.97 -14.64
N LEU A 210 18.70 -55.80 -13.71
CA LEU A 210 19.56 -56.67 -12.88
C LEU A 210 19.65 -58.14 -13.37
N ASN A 211 18.96 -58.46 -14.50
CA ASN A 211 18.94 -59.81 -15.07
C ASN A 211 19.36 -59.86 -16.55
N LEU A 212 20.37 -59.08 -16.94
CA LEU A 212 21.10 -59.22 -18.21
C LEU A 212 22.61 -59.27 -17.93
#